data_7df8d660c9b62f8240f7b865f6bc6576
#
_entry.id   7df8d660c9b62f8240f7b865f6bc6576
#
_cell.length_a   1.000
_cell.length_b   1.000
_cell.length_c   1.000
_cell.angle_alpha   90.00
_cell.angle_beta   90.00
_cell.angle_gamma   90.00
#
_symmetry.space_group_name_H-M   'P 1'
#
loop_
_entity.id
_entity.type
_entity.pdbx_description
1 polymer ?
#
loop_
_entity_poly.entity_id
_entity_poly.type
_entity_poly.pdbx_seq_one_letter_code
_entity_poly.pdbx_strand_id
1 'polypeptide(L)'
;MNICFIKGKIITEPEYRFTFRTKANALVKFEIELENKSKIKVIGYNEIADKCYKELENEDTIWIEGRIEEKHIVIKELVKNKNKT
;
A
#
# COMPACT_ATOMS: atom_id res chain seq x y z
N MET A 1 0.15 13.23 16.70
CA MET A 1 0.62 11.98 16.14
C MET A 1 -0.14 11.66 14.88
N ASN A 2 0.57 11.22 13.86
CA ASN A 2 -0.05 11.07 12.55
C ASN A 2 -0.07 9.58 12.17
N ILE A 3 -1.08 8.89 12.66
CA ILE A 3 -1.23 7.47 12.37
C ILE A 3 -2.65 7.23 11.91
N CYS A 4 -2.81 6.45 10.86
CA CYS A 4 -4.14 6.07 10.41
C CYS A 4 -4.21 4.57 10.21
N PHE A 5 -5.40 4.04 10.35
CA PHE A 5 -5.68 2.64 10.08
C PHE A 5 -6.83 2.61 9.10
N ILE A 6 -6.63 2.01 7.95
CA ILE A 6 -7.68 1.97 6.96
C ILE A 6 -7.75 0.60 6.33
N LYS A 7 -8.91 0.32 5.77
CA LYS A 7 -9.15 -0.90 5.04
C LYS A 7 -9.65 -0.51 3.67
N GLY A 8 -9.12 -1.12 2.65
CA GLY A 8 -9.54 -0.79 1.30
C GLY A 8 -9.25 -1.90 0.32
N LYS A 9 -9.79 -1.74 -0.86
CA LYS A 9 -9.64 -2.69 -1.93
C LYS A 9 -8.69 -2.09 -2.95
N ILE A 10 -7.71 -2.87 -3.38
CA ILE A 10 -6.75 -2.42 -4.38
C ILE A 10 -7.47 -2.28 -5.71
N ILE A 11 -7.41 -1.11 -6.31
CA ILE A 11 -8.12 -0.87 -7.55
C ILE A 11 -7.20 -0.54 -8.72
N THR A 12 -5.91 -0.42 -8.49
CA THR A 12 -4.97 -0.24 -9.59
C THR A 12 -3.87 -1.26 -9.45
N GLU A 13 -3.25 -1.60 -10.54
CA GLU A 13 -2.12 -2.51 -10.52
C GLU A 13 -1.00 -1.85 -9.73
N PRO A 14 -0.43 -2.52 -8.73
CA PRO A 14 0.68 -1.91 -7.99
C PRO A 14 1.86 -1.64 -8.91
N GLU A 15 2.42 -0.47 -8.75
CA GLU A 15 3.53 -0.02 -9.56
C GLU A 15 4.80 -0.05 -8.71
N TYR A 16 5.81 -0.76 -9.16
CA TYR A 16 7.04 -0.94 -8.39
C TYR A 16 8.20 -0.23 -9.05
N ARG A 17 9.07 0.36 -8.23
CA ARG A 17 10.28 1.00 -8.71
C ARG A 17 11.44 0.63 -7.81
N PHE A 18 12.60 0.43 -8.41
CA PHE A 18 13.78 0.07 -7.66
C PHE A 18 14.92 0.99 -8.07
N THR A 19 15.65 1.49 -7.11
CA THR A 19 16.78 2.38 -7.34
C THR A 19 18.01 1.80 -6.70
N PHE A 20 19.11 1.77 -7.43
CA PHE A 20 20.33 1.17 -6.92
C PHE A 20 21.50 2.13 -6.92
N ARG A 21 21.28 3.37 -6.59
CA ARG A 21 22.38 4.30 -6.60
C ARG A 21 23.33 4.05 -5.47
N THR A 22 23.12 4.67 -4.33
CA THR A 22 24.02 4.47 -3.21
C THR A 22 23.60 3.25 -2.42
N LYS A 23 22.32 2.95 -2.40
CA LYS A 23 21.84 1.76 -1.79
C LYS A 23 20.53 1.41 -2.45
N ALA A 24 20.17 0.18 -2.37
CA ALA A 24 18.95 -0.27 -3.00
C ALA A 24 17.75 0.31 -2.27
N ASN A 25 16.86 0.88 -3.03
CA ASN A 25 15.62 1.40 -2.51
C ASN A 25 14.49 0.86 -3.35
N ALA A 26 13.41 0.50 -2.70
CA ALA A 26 12.24 -0.01 -3.39
C ALA A 26 11.04 0.84 -3.02
N LEU A 27 10.12 0.94 -3.96
CA LEU A 27 8.93 1.76 -3.80
C LEU A 27 7.77 1.06 -4.48
N VAL A 28 6.61 1.09 -3.84
CA VAL A 28 5.39 0.62 -4.48
C VAL A 28 4.33 1.68 -4.35
N LYS A 29 3.55 1.88 -5.39
CA LYS A 29 2.43 2.81 -5.39
C LYS A 29 1.22 2.14 -5.94
N PHE A 30 0.08 2.37 -5.33
CA PHE A 30 -1.18 1.91 -5.88
C PHE A 30 -2.32 2.71 -5.24
N GLU A 31 -3.54 2.47 -5.68
CA GLU A 31 -4.69 3.13 -5.11
C GLU A 31 -5.62 2.11 -4.50
N ILE A 32 -6.26 2.51 -3.42
CA ILE A 32 -7.27 1.67 -2.80
C ILE A 32 -8.59 2.42 -2.78
N GLU A 33 -9.66 1.67 -2.76
CA GLU A 33 -11.00 2.21 -2.65
C GLU A 33 -11.55 1.85 -1.29
N LEU A 34 -12.02 2.86 -0.57
CA LEU A 34 -12.57 2.65 0.74
C LEU A 34 -14.04 2.30 0.63
N GLU A 35 -14.61 1.92 1.77
CA GLU A 35 -16.00 1.52 1.79
C GLU A 35 -16.95 2.58 1.28
N ASN A 36 -16.63 3.84 1.53
CA ASN A 36 -17.47 4.93 1.08
C ASN A 36 -17.16 5.35 -0.36
N LYS A 37 -16.41 4.52 -1.09
CA LYS A 37 -16.06 4.73 -2.48
C LYS A 37 -15.00 5.80 -2.72
N SER A 38 -14.44 6.37 -1.68
CA SER A 38 -13.31 7.27 -1.83
C SER A 38 -12.09 6.50 -2.26
N LYS A 39 -11.24 7.14 -3.05
CA LYS A 39 -10.02 6.53 -3.54
C LYS A 39 -8.84 7.25 -2.94
N ILE A 40 -7.86 6.50 -2.49
CA ILE A 40 -6.69 7.06 -1.83
C ILE A 40 -5.45 6.41 -2.40
N LYS A 41 -4.43 7.22 -2.66
CA LYS A 41 -3.14 6.71 -3.10
C LYS A 41 -2.34 6.27 -1.89
N VAL A 42 -1.64 5.16 -2.01
CA VAL A 42 -0.78 4.68 -0.95
C VAL A 42 0.58 4.37 -1.51
N ILE A 43 1.61 4.55 -0.69
CA ILE A 43 2.99 4.33 -1.09
C ILE A 43 3.67 3.52 0.00
N GLY A 44 4.43 2.52 -0.42
CA GLY A 44 5.22 1.74 0.52
C GLY A 44 6.67 1.73 0.10
N TYR A 45 7.58 1.68 1.08
CA TYR A 45 9.00 1.72 0.81
C TYR A 45 9.69 0.47 1.29
N ASN A 46 10.70 0.09 0.60
CA ASN A 46 11.65 -0.96 1.02
C ASN A 46 10.96 -2.27 1.40
N GLU A 47 10.98 -2.64 2.65
CA GLU A 47 10.41 -3.92 3.07
C GLU A 47 8.93 -4.02 2.78
N ILE A 48 8.23 -2.90 2.89
CA ILE A 48 6.82 -2.88 2.56
C ILE A 48 6.62 -3.11 1.07
N ALA A 49 7.44 -2.48 0.23
CA ALA A 49 7.34 -2.69 -1.20
C ALA A 49 7.62 -4.14 -1.56
N ASP A 50 8.60 -4.75 -0.89
CA ASP A 50 8.90 -6.14 -1.09
C ASP A 50 7.73 -7.03 -0.73
N LYS A 51 7.13 -6.77 0.41
CA LYS A 51 6.00 -7.55 0.85
C LYS A 51 4.85 -7.44 -0.14
N CYS A 52 4.59 -6.22 -0.61
CA CYS A 52 3.54 -6.02 -1.59
C CYS A 52 3.82 -6.80 -2.86
N TYR A 53 5.06 -6.76 -3.31
CA TYR A 53 5.43 -7.45 -4.54
C TYR A 53 5.14 -8.94 -4.43
N LYS A 54 5.40 -9.51 -3.26
CA LYS A 54 5.23 -10.94 -3.07
C LYS A 54 3.80 -11.35 -2.82
N GLU A 55 2.98 -10.47 -2.27
CA GLU A 55 1.69 -10.90 -1.75
C GLU A 55 0.47 -10.25 -2.38
N LEU A 56 0.60 -9.05 -2.96
CA LEU A 56 -0.58 -8.32 -3.37
C LEU A 56 -0.97 -8.56 -4.81
N GLU A 57 -2.27 -8.58 -5.02
CA GLU A 57 -2.85 -8.66 -6.36
C GLU A 57 -3.97 -7.65 -6.45
N ASN A 58 -4.29 -7.26 -7.68
CA ASN A 58 -5.37 -6.34 -7.89
C ASN A 58 -6.65 -6.92 -7.29
N GLU A 59 -7.45 -6.04 -6.70
CA GLU A 59 -8.72 -6.39 -6.08
C GLU A 59 -8.61 -7.06 -4.72
N ASP A 60 -7.40 -7.25 -4.21
CA ASP A 60 -7.26 -7.69 -2.83
C ASP A 60 -7.77 -6.63 -1.88
N THR A 61 -8.32 -7.07 -0.75
CA THR A 61 -8.67 -6.19 0.33
C THR A 61 -7.55 -6.23 1.35
N ILE A 62 -7.12 -5.07 1.77
CA ILE A 62 -5.99 -4.99 2.69
C ILE A 62 -6.29 -4.02 3.82
N TRP A 63 -5.60 -4.24 4.94
CA TRP A 63 -5.63 -3.33 6.08
C TRP A 63 -4.29 -2.65 6.11
N ILE A 64 -4.29 -1.34 6.27
CA ILE A 64 -3.06 -0.55 6.27
C ILE A 64 -2.96 0.27 7.53
N GLU A 65 -1.78 0.23 8.14
CA GLU A 65 -1.40 1.19 9.15
C GLU A 65 -0.37 2.09 8.50
N GLY A 66 -0.57 3.39 8.57
CA GLY A 66 0.37 4.31 7.95
C GLY A 66 0.19 5.71 8.45
N ARG A 67 0.82 6.65 7.75
CA ARG A 67 0.66 8.06 8.10
C ARG A 67 0.21 8.82 6.87
N ILE A 68 -0.53 9.88 7.11
CA ILE A 68 -1.07 10.68 6.04
C ILE A 68 -0.06 11.73 5.64
N GLU A 69 0.24 11.81 4.33
CA GLU A 69 1.16 12.78 3.79
C GLU A 69 0.45 13.49 2.66
N GLU A 70 0.18 14.75 2.83
CA GLU A 70 -0.48 15.51 1.77
C GLU A 70 -1.66 14.75 1.18
N LYS A 71 -1.49 14.11 0.05
CA LYS A 71 -2.60 13.46 -0.61
C LYS A 71 -2.45 11.97 -0.72
N HIS A 72 -1.59 11.39 0.08
CA HIS A 72 -1.40 9.96 0.02
C HIS A 72 -1.07 9.43 1.40
N ILE A 73 -1.05 8.13 1.52
CA ILE A 73 -0.71 7.47 2.77
C ILE A 73 0.59 6.72 2.57
N VAL A 74 1.53 6.90 3.51
CA VAL A 74 2.77 6.13 3.51
C VAL A 74 2.53 4.94 4.42
N ILE A 75 2.67 3.76 3.87
CA ILE A 75 2.36 2.52 4.59
C ILE A 75 3.47 2.18 5.56
N LYS A 76 3.09 1.92 6.81
CA LYS A 76 4.02 1.42 7.79
C LYS A 76 3.88 -0.10 7.91
N GLU A 77 2.66 -0.58 7.86
CA GLU A 77 2.38 -2.00 7.93
C GLU A 77 1.16 -2.29 7.12
N LEU A 78 1.09 -3.48 6.56
CA LEU A 78 -0.14 -3.86 5.89
C LEU A 78 -0.38 -5.35 6.06
N VAL A 79 -1.64 -5.72 6.04
CA VAL A 79 -2.04 -7.11 6.16
C VAL A 79 -3.08 -7.38 5.10
N LYS A 80 -2.86 -8.42 4.32
CA LYS A 80 -3.82 -8.82 3.31
C LYS A 80 -4.94 -9.56 3.99
N ASN A 81 -6.16 -9.25 3.61
CA ASN A 81 -7.31 -9.94 4.15
C ASN A 81 -7.37 -11.31 3.52
N LYS A 82 -7.11 -12.32 4.33
CA LYS A 82 -7.11 -13.66 3.82
C LYS A 82 -8.43 -14.34 3.87
N ASN A 83 -9.44 -13.61 4.13
CA ASN A 83 -10.74 -14.16 4.17
C ASN A 83 -11.06 -14.73 2.86
N LYS A 84 -11.44 -15.96 2.83
CA LYS A 84 -11.74 -16.47 1.65
C LYS A 84 -12.92 -17.13 1.74
N THR A 85 -13.54 -17.18 0.96
CA THR A 85 -14.81 -17.70 1.11
C THR A 85 -15.02 -18.80 0.50
#